data_a42ddd955d0c2c210f5d0a6dcbdbfcfb
#
_entry.id   a42ddd955d0c2c210f5d0a6dcbdbfcfb
#
_cell.length_a   1.000
_cell.length_b   1.000
_cell.length_c   1.000
_cell.angle_alpha   90.00
_cell.angle_beta   90.00
_cell.angle_gamma   90.00
#
_symmetry.space_group_name_H-M   'P 1'
#
loop_
_entity.id
_entity.type
_entity.pdbx_description
1 polymer ?
#
loop_
_entity_poly.entity_id
_entity_poly.type
_entity_poly.pdbx_seq_one_letter_code
_entity_poly.pdbx_strand_id
1 'polypeptide(L)'
;MRSRKKLNKRKIFIAAVFTAIIIITVICIDIKIKNKIEQISIYYCNISVSEIINKSVSKTLNDNNTEYSDLVYELYDADNKLSSVKVKTDKLNILQTQIISDINRQLLNNSKNKIKIPLGTVSGSYLFSGRGPEIEIKFLPSGSVSSALNSELTSAGINQSCHKISMNITADITAVFPSGSCNTSVQLNCILDRKSTRLNSSH
;
A
#
# COMPACT_ATOMS: atom_id res chain seq x y z
N MET A 1 -58.27 -36.33 -26.00
CA MET A 1 -58.73 -35.23 -25.12
C MET A 1 -57.66 -34.90 -24.13
N ARG A 2 -56.95 -33.77 -24.28
CA ARG A 2 -55.90 -33.30 -23.35
C ARG A 2 -56.56 -32.42 -22.27
N SER A 3 -56.72 -32.94 -21.06
CA SER A 3 -57.19 -32.18 -19.90
C SER A 3 -56.17 -31.05 -19.55
N ARG A 4 -56.58 -29.79 -19.79
CA ARG A 4 -55.88 -28.60 -19.33
C ARG A 4 -56.12 -28.49 -17.82
N LYS A 5 -55.10 -28.90 -16.99
CA LYS A 5 -55.09 -28.63 -15.54
C LYS A 5 -55.18 -27.12 -15.33
N LYS A 6 -56.28 -26.60 -14.81
CA LYS A 6 -56.42 -25.21 -14.36
C LYS A 6 -55.37 -24.98 -13.25
N LEU A 7 -54.27 -24.30 -13.57
CA LEU A 7 -53.30 -23.88 -12.55
C LEU A 7 -54.00 -22.94 -11.58
N ASN A 8 -53.97 -23.30 -10.33
CA ASN A 8 -54.61 -22.55 -9.25
C ASN A 8 -53.92 -21.20 -9.11
N LYS A 9 -54.55 -20.08 -9.42
CA LYS A 9 -54.00 -18.71 -9.41
C LYS A 9 -53.24 -18.41 -8.11
N ARG A 10 -53.72 -18.96 -6.98
CA ARG A 10 -53.07 -18.84 -5.66
C ARG A 10 -51.67 -19.53 -5.62
N LYS A 11 -51.53 -20.70 -6.26
CA LYS A 11 -50.23 -21.41 -6.34
C LYS A 11 -49.23 -20.67 -7.24
N ILE A 12 -49.71 -20.08 -8.33
CA ILE A 12 -48.89 -19.25 -9.22
C ILE A 12 -48.41 -18.00 -8.49
N PHE A 13 -49.25 -17.34 -7.73
CA PHE A 13 -48.90 -16.17 -6.92
C PHE A 13 -47.89 -16.51 -5.86
N ILE A 14 -48.03 -17.61 -5.10
CA ILE A 14 -47.06 -18.06 -4.11
C ILE A 14 -45.73 -18.39 -4.75
N ALA A 15 -45.71 -19.06 -5.90
CA ALA A 15 -44.45 -19.35 -6.62
C ALA A 15 -43.77 -18.08 -7.11
N ALA A 16 -44.51 -17.07 -7.60
CA ALA A 16 -43.97 -15.80 -8.02
C ALA A 16 -43.34 -15.01 -6.85
N VAL A 17 -44.01 -15.00 -5.70
CA VAL A 17 -43.45 -14.36 -4.47
C VAL A 17 -42.19 -15.08 -4.03
N PHE A 18 -42.17 -16.41 -4.04
CA PHE A 18 -40.99 -17.20 -3.64
C PHE A 18 -39.78 -16.96 -4.57
N THR A 19 -40.02 -16.93 -5.89
CA THR A 19 -38.97 -16.59 -6.87
C THR A 19 -38.48 -15.16 -6.71
N ALA A 20 -39.34 -14.19 -6.41
CA ALA A 20 -38.95 -12.82 -6.17
C ALA A 20 -38.04 -12.71 -4.92
N ILE A 21 -38.36 -13.42 -3.84
CA ILE A 21 -37.55 -13.48 -2.62
C ILE A 21 -36.17 -14.06 -2.92
N ILE A 22 -36.09 -15.15 -3.69
CA ILE A 22 -34.79 -15.75 -4.08
C ILE A 22 -33.94 -14.75 -4.87
N ILE A 23 -34.53 -14.07 -5.85
CA ILE A 23 -33.83 -13.08 -6.68
C ILE A 23 -33.30 -11.94 -5.81
N ILE A 24 -34.09 -11.40 -4.89
CA ILE A 24 -33.68 -10.33 -3.98
C ILE A 24 -32.54 -10.82 -3.08
N THR A 25 -32.61 -12.03 -2.56
CA THR A 25 -31.57 -12.62 -1.72
C THR A 25 -30.25 -12.75 -2.48
N VAL A 26 -30.28 -13.23 -3.72
CA VAL A 26 -29.08 -13.36 -4.58
C VAL A 26 -28.48 -11.98 -4.85
N ILE A 27 -29.28 -10.97 -5.17
CA ILE A 27 -28.79 -9.60 -5.41
C ILE A 27 -28.14 -9.03 -4.13
N CYS A 28 -28.75 -9.21 -2.96
CA CYS A 28 -28.20 -8.75 -1.70
C CYS A 28 -26.85 -9.43 -1.35
N ILE A 29 -26.71 -10.72 -1.67
CA ILE A 29 -25.47 -11.47 -1.47
C ILE A 29 -24.39 -10.93 -2.43
N ASP A 30 -24.73 -10.72 -3.69
CA ASP A 30 -23.79 -10.21 -4.71
C ASP A 30 -23.22 -8.84 -4.32
N ILE A 31 -24.07 -7.90 -3.89
CA ILE A 31 -23.65 -6.58 -3.43
C ILE A 31 -22.71 -6.68 -2.22
N LYS A 32 -23.03 -7.52 -1.22
CA LYS A 32 -22.21 -7.71 -0.04
C LYS A 32 -20.84 -8.30 -0.37
N ILE A 33 -20.78 -9.29 -1.27
CA ILE A 33 -19.55 -9.93 -1.70
C ILE A 33 -18.69 -8.93 -2.47
N LYS A 34 -19.27 -8.14 -3.37
CA LYS A 34 -18.56 -7.12 -4.15
C LYS A 34 -17.84 -6.13 -3.27
N ASN A 35 -18.51 -5.55 -2.27
CA ASN A 35 -17.91 -4.59 -1.35
C ASN A 35 -16.75 -5.20 -0.53
N LYS A 36 -16.86 -6.47 -0.15
CA LYS A 36 -15.81 -7.19 0.56
C LYS A 36 -14.62 -7.51 -0.33
N ILE A 37 -14.85 -7.90 -1.60
CA ILE A 37 -13.79 -8.11 -2.58
C ILE A 37 -12.98 -6.83 -2.76
N GLU A 38 -13.66 -5.68 -2.91
CA GLU A 38 -13.02 -4.38 -3.04
C GLU A 38 -12.10 -4.07 -1.85
N GLN A 39 -12.61 -4.14 -0.63
CA GLN A 39 -11.84 -3.88 0.60
C GLN A 39 -10.61 -4.79 0.73
N ILE A 40 -10.79 -6.08 0.47
CA ILE A 40 -9.71 -7.07 0.53
C ILE A 40 -8.70 -6.83 -0.59
N SER A 41 -9.16 -6.45 -1.78
CA SER A 41 -8.29 -6.12 -2.91
C SER A 41 -7.40 -4.92 -2.59
N ILE A 42 -7.97 -3.85 -2.03
CA ILE A 42 -7.22 -2.67 -1.57
C ILE A 42 -6.18 -3.08 -0.52
N TYR A 43 -6.57 -3.88 0.46
CA TYR A 43 -5.68 -4.32 1.53
C TYR A 43 -4.45 -5.09 1.00
N TYR A 44 -4.65 -6.09 0.14
CA TYR A 44 -3.54 -6.87 -0.42
C TYR A 44 -2.69 -6.06 -1.40
N CYS A 45 -3.30 -5.15 -2.16
CA CYS A 45 -2.55 -4.21 -3.01
C CYS A 45 -1.67 -3.29 -2.18
N ASN A 46 -2.19 -2.73 -1.08
CA ASN A 46 -1.42 -1.87 -0.18
C ASN A 46 -0.22 -2.60 0.43
N ILE A 47 -0.39 -3.85 0.87
CA ILE A 47 0.71 -4.67 1.39
C ILE A 47 1.78 -4.89 0.31
N SER A 48 1.37 -5.35 -0.87
CA SER A 48 2.30 -5.67 -1.95
C SER A 48 3.07 -4.43 -2.42
N VAL A 49 2.40 -3.29 -2.54
CA VAL A 49 3.04 -2.04 -2.96
C VAL A 49 3.96 -1.49 -1.87
N SER A 50 3.57 -1.58 -0.60
CA SER A 50 4.44 -1.19 0.53
C SER A 50 5.70 -2.05 0.58
N GLU A 51 5.59 -3.35 0.30
CA GLU A 51 6.75 -4.25 0.21
C GLU A 51 7.68 -3.86 -0.94
N ILE A 52 7.13 -3.54 -2.12
CA ILE A 52 7.90 -3.05 -3.27
C ILE A 52 8.64 -1.77 -2.91
N ILE A 53 7.96 -0.79 -2.28
CA ILE A 53 8.57 0.47 -1.87
C ILE A 53 9.74 0.21 -0.90
N ASN A 54 9.51 -0.53 0.17
CA ASN A 54 10.54 -0.83 1.17
C ASN A 54 11.73 -1.56 0.56
N LYS A 55 11.48 -2.54 -0.31
CA LYS A 55 12.53 -3.29 -1.01
C LYS A 55 13.34 -2.41 -1.94
N SER A 56 12.69 -1.51 -2.69
CA SER A 56 13.36 -0.57 -3.59
C SER A 56 14.23 0.42 -2.82
N VAL A 57 13.72 0.98 -1.72
CA VAL A 57 14.48 1.89 -0.85
C VAL A 57 15.71 1.19 -0.28
N SER A 58 15.52 0.04 0.37
CA SER A 58 16.62 -0.73 0.98
C SER A 58 17.66 -1.15 -0.05
N LYS A 59 17.21 -1.61 -1.21
CA LYS A 59 18.11 -2.00 -2.29
C LYS A 59 18.94 -0.83 -2.78
N THR A 60 18.31 0.32 -3.05
CA THR A 60 19.03 1.50 -3.58
C THR A 60 20.04 2.04 -2.57
N LEU A 61 19.69 2.06 -1.28
CA LEU A 61 20.62 2.46 -0.21
C LEU A 61 21.82 1.51 -0.13
N ASN A 62 21.59 0.21 -0.20
CA ASN A 62 22.64 -0.81 -0.15
C ASN A 62 23.53 -0.79 -1.39
N ASP A 63 22.94 -0.71 -2.59
CA ASP A 63 23.69 -0.71 -3.85
C ASP A 63 24.64 0.51 -3.96
N ASN A 64 24.22 1.64 -3.40
CA ASN A 64 25.04 2.86 -3.35
C ASN A 64 25.97 2.93 -2.13
N ASN A 65 25.93 1.96 -1.20
CA ASN A 65 26.61 2.02 0.11
C ASN A 65 26.40 3.38 0.78
N THR A 66 25.15 3.88 0.75
CA THR A 66 24.81 5.22 1.23
C THR A 66 24.97 5.31 2.73
N GLU A 67 25.84 6.21 3.20
CA GLU A 67 26.03 6.55 4.60
C GLU A 67 25.52 7.95 4.91
N TYR A 68 25.29 8.24 6.18
CA TYR A 68 24.87 9.57 6.64
C TYR A 68 25.77 10.69 6.15
N SER A 69 27.09 10.48 6.20
CA SER A 69 28.12 11.39 5.71
C SER A 69 27.99 11.74 4.23
N ASP A 70 27.38 10.86 3.42
CA ASP A 70 27.14 11.11 2.00
C ASP A 70 25.96 12.06 1.78
N LEU A 71 25.04 12.13 2.74
CA LEU A 71 23.80 12.88 2.63
C LEU A 71 23.88 14.27 3.27
N VAL A 72 24.87 14.52 4.16
CA VAL A 72 24.98 15.77 4.91
C VAL A 72 26.40 16.29 4.99
N TYR A 73 26.54 17.60 5.19
CA TYR A 73 27.75 18.25 5.68
C TYR A 73 27.55 18.54 7.17
N GLU A 74 28.46 18.05 8.00
CA GLU A 74 28.53 18.40 9.42
C GLU A 74 29.52 19.57 9.58
N LEU A 75 29.04 20.66 10.14
CA LEU A 75 29.84 21.85 10.41
C LEU A 75 30.12 21.92 11.91
N TYR A 76 31.41 22.00 12.23
CA TYR A 76 31.89 22.06 13.60
C TYR A 76 32.38 23.47 13.91
N ASP A 77 32.21 23.91 15.16
CA ASP A 77 32.77 25.18 15.67
C ASP A 77 34.25 25.08 16.03
N ALA A 78 34.84 26.18 16.55
CA ALA A 78 36.22 26.25 16.94
C ALA A 78 36.57 25.28 18.09
N ASP A 79 35.60 24.88 18.89
CA ASP A 79 35.74 23.92 19.99
C ASP A 79 35.48 22.46 19.55
N ASN A 80 35.43 22.22 18.23
CA ASN A 80 35.14 20.92 17.64
C ASN A 80 33.75 20.34 18.03
N LYS A 81 32.79 21.24 18.30
CA LYS A 81 31.37 20.87 18.56
C LYS A 81 30.57 21.01 17.30
N LEU A 82 29.61 20.08 17.10
CA LEU A 82 28.68 20.16 15.97
C LEU A 82 27.87 21.45 16.07
N SER A 83 28.10 22.38 15.13
CA SER A 83 27.44 23.68 15.07
C SER A 83 26.18 23.64 14.20
N SER A 84 26.28 22.97 13.04
CA SER A 84 25.12 22.82 12.16
C SER A 84 25.25 21.60 11.26
N VAL A 85 24.11 21.18 10.70
CA VAL A 85 24.02 20.12 9.71
C VAL A 85 23.38 20.69 8.45
N LYS A 86 24.07 20.59 7.32
CA LYS A 86 23.57 21.04 6.03
C LYS A 86 23.38 19.83 5.11
N VAL A 87 22.20 19.69 4.54
CA VAL A 87 21.85 18.59 3.64
C VAL A 87 22.52 18.77 2.28
N LYS A 88 23.08 17.69 1.72
CA LYS A 88 23.60 17.61 0.35
C LYS A 88 22.43 17.37 -0.62
N THR A 89 21.75 18.43 -1.02
CA THR A 89 20.52 18.36 -1.82
C THR A 89 20.73 17.67 -3.16
N ASP A 90 21.88 17.84 -3.79
CA ASP A 90 22.27 17.19 -5.03
C ASP A 90 22.29 15.65 -4.88
N LYS A 91 22.93 15.17 -3.84
CA LYS A 91 23.02 13.72 -3.53
C LYS A 91 21.66 13.13 -3.19
N LEU A 92 20.86 13.85 -2.36
CA LEU A 92 19.53 13.41 -2.02
C LEU A 92 18.59 13.36 -3.24
N ASN A 93 18.67 14.33 -4.15
CA ASN A 93 17.87 14.33 -5.37
C ASN A 93 18.22 13.17 -6.31
N ILE A 94 19.53 12.82 -6.42
CA ILE A 94 19.97 11.65 -7.19
C ILE A 94 19.41 10.37 -6.57
N LEU A 95 19.57 10.20 -5.26
CA LEU A 95 19.07 9.04 -4.52
C LEU A 95 17.54 8.91 -4.65
N GLN A 96 16.81 10.00 -4.48
CA GLN A 96 15.36 10.08 -4.67
C GLN A 96 14.97 9.58 -6.07
N THR A 97 15.63 10.07 -7.10
CA THR A 97 15.35 9.69 -8.50
C THR A 97 15.61 8.20 -8.73
N GLN A 98 16.69 7.65 -8.19
CA GLN A 98 17.01 6.23 -8.29
C GLN A 98 15.96 5.36 -7.60
N ILE A 99 15.54 5.73 -6.38
CA ILE A 99 14.50 5.02 -5.63
C ILE A 99 13.19 5.03 -6.40
N ILE A 100 12.72 6.19 -6.88
CA ILE A 100 11.48 6.30 -7.65
C ILE A 100 11.54 5.46 -8.93
N SER A 101 12.67 5.51 -9.63
CA SER A 101 12.88 4.71 -10.85
C SER A 101 12.80 3.21 -10.58
N ASP A 102 13.42 2.74 -9.49
CA ASP A 102 13.35 1.33 -9.10
C ASP A 102 11.94 0.91 -8.69
N ILE A 103 11.22 1.74 -7.92
CA ILE A 103 9.83 1.50 -7.55
C ILE A 103 8.95 1.37 -8.80
N ASN A 104 9.01 2.34 -9.71
CA ASN A 104 8.23 2.31 -10.95
C ASN A 104 8.51 1.04 -11.77
N ARG A 105 9.78 0.66 -11.91
CA ARG A 105 10.18 -0.57 -12.60
C ARG A 105 9.62 -1.81 -11.91
N GLN A 106 9.67 -1.89 -10.58
CA GLN A 106 9.15 -3.02 -9.84
C GLN A 106 7.62 -3.08 -9.86
N LEU A 107 6.93 -1.95 -9.78
CA LEU A 107 5.47 -1.89 -9.93
C LEU A 107 5.03 -2.41 -11.30
N LEU A 108 5.69 -1.98 -12.37
CA LEU A 108 5.40 -2.46 -13.73
C LEU A 108 5.66 -3.96 -13.90
N ASN A 109 6.74 -4.47 -13.32
CA ASN A 109 7.06 -5.89 -13.38
C ASN A 109 6.07 -6.74 -12.58
N ASN A 110 5.69 -6.29 -11.39
CA ASN A 110 4.77 -7.01 -10.51
C ASN A 110 3.30 -6.85 -10.90
N SER A 111 2.93 -5.86 -11.71
CA SER A 111 1.57 -5.70 -12.26
C SER A 111 1.09 -6.91 -13.08
N LYS A 112 2.02 -7.74 -13.56
CA LYS A 112 1.74 -9.00 -14.25
C LYS A 112 1.39 -10.14 -13.29
N ASN A 113 1.77 -10.03 -12.04
CA ASN A 113 1.51 -11.03 -11.02
C ASN A 113 0.06 -10.90 -10.51
N LYS A 114 -0.55 -12.06 -10.26
CA LYS A 114 -1.90 -12.16 -9.76
C LYS A 114 -1.85 -12.57 -8.29
N ILE A 115 -2.53 -11.83 -7.45
CA ILE A 115 -2.78 -12.21 -6.06
C ILE A 115 -4.03 -13.09 -6.07
N LYS A 116 -3.92 -14.31 -5.56
CA LYS A 116 -5.03 -15.26 -5.51
C LYS A 116 -5.58 -15.35 -4.11
N ILE A 117 -6.87 -15.12 -3.96
CA ILE A 117 -7.55 -15.13 -2.66
C ILE A 117 -8.76 -16.07 -2.73
N PRO A 118 -8.85 -17.07 -1.83
CA PRO A 118 -10.03 -17.95 -1.76
C PRO A 118 -11.31 -17.17 -1.43
N LEU A 119 -12.40 -17.43 -2.14
CA LEU A 119 -13.70 -16.78 -1.95
C LEU A 119 -14.21 -16.93 -0.50
N GLY A 120 -13.92 -18.05 0.13
CA GLY A 120 -14.27 -18.28 1.53
C GLY A 120 -13.63 -17.27 2.50
N THR A 121 -12.43 -16.79 2.21
CA THR A 121 -11.78 -15.71 2.98
C THR A 121 -12.53 -14.40 2.80
N VAL A 122 -12.99 -14.11 1.57
CA VAL A 122 -13.78 -12.91 1.25
C VAL A 122 -15.14 -12.92 1.94
N SER A 123 -15.76 -14.10 2.09
CA SER A 123 -17.07 -14.22 2.74
C SER A 123 -17.06 -13.76 4.20
N GLY A 124 -15.88 -13.75 4.84
CA GLY A 124 -15.70 -13.44 6.27
C GLY A 124 -16.26 -14.54 7.20
N SER A 125 -16.62 -15.70 6.63
CA SER A 125 -17.08 -16.84 7.41
C SER A 125 -15.88 -17.62 7.95
N TYR A 126 -15.88 -17.87 9.26
CA TYR A 126 -14.84 -18.66 9.91
C TYR A 126 -14.75 -20.09 9.36
N LEU A 127 -15.89 -20.68 8.99
CA LEU A 127 -15.98 -22.05 8.47
C LEU A 127 -15.44 -22.22 7.05
N PHE A 128 -15.51 -21.16 6.24
CA PHE A 128 -15.12 -21.19 4.83
C PHE A 128 -13.80 -20.49 4.55
N SER A 129 -13.17 -19.86 5.56
CA SER A 129 -11.89 -19.16 5.40
C SER A 129 -10.82 -20.09 4.80
N GLY A 130 -10.11 -19.61 3.79
CA GLY A 130 -9.10 -20.39 3.06
C GLY A 130 -9.67 -21.41 2.08
N ARG A 131 -10.98 -21.49 1.89
CA ARG A 131 -11.65 -22.51 1.02
C ARG A 131 -12.43 -21.83 -0.11
N GLY A 132 -12.73 -22.63 -1.14
CA GLY A 132 -13.54 -22.21 -2.30
C GLY A 132 -12.69 -21.77 -3.50
N PRO A 133 -13.34 -21.33 -4.59
CA PRO A 133 -12.65 -20.84 -5.78
C PRO A 133 -11.82 -19.60 -5.46
N GLU A 134 -10.67 -19.48 -6.16
CA GLU A 134 -9.76 -18.34 -6.00
C GLU A 134 -10.24 -17.15 -6.83
N ILE A 135 -10.21 -15.98 -6.22
CA ILE A 135 -10.38 -14.70 -6.91
C ILE A 135 -9.00 -14.16 -7.25
N GLU A 136 -8.79 -13.81 -8.50
CA GLU A 136 -7.56 -13.18 -8.97
C GLU A 136 -7.67 -11.66 -8.86
N ILE A 137 -6.75 -11.06 -8.13
CA ILE A 137 -6.58 -9.62 -8.00
C ILE A 137 -5.27 -9.22 -8.66
N LYS A 138 -5.28 -8.13 -9.42
CA LYS A 138 -4.08 -7.50 -9.98
C LYS A 138 -4.03 -6.06 -9.52
N PHE A 139 -2.83 -5.52 -9.40
CA PHE A 139 -2.66 -4.08 -9.26
C PHE A 139 -1.95 -3.52 -10.48
N LEU A 140 -2.39 -2.34 -10.90
CA LEU A 140 -1.80 -1.60 -12.02
C LEU A 140 -1.38 -0.23 -11.51
N PRO A 141 -0.18 0.26 -11.84
CA PRO A 141 0.13 1.67 -11.59
C PRO A 141 -0.89 2.55 -12.31
N SER A 142 -1.53 3.46 -11.62
CA SER A 142 -2.53 4.38 -12.19
C SER A 142 -2.01 5.80 -12.37
N GLY A 143 -0.77 6.05 -11.91
CA GLY A 143 -0.08 7.31 -12.02
C GLY A 143 1.42 7.15 -11.85
N SER A 144 2.12 8.27 -11.69
CA SER A 144 3.53 8.29 -11.33
C SER A 144 3.69 8.17 -9.82
N VAL A 145 4.74 7.49 -9.40
CA VAL A 145 5.17 7.53 -8.00
C VAL A 145 5.73 8.92 -7.71
N SER A 146 5.20 9.57 -6.69
CA SER A 146 5.69 10.86 -6.20
C SER A 146 6.39 10.69 -4.85
N SER A 147 7.31 11.60 -4.54
CA SER A 147 7.96 11.60 -3.24
C SER A 147 8.36 12.99 -2.78
N ALA A 148 8.40 13.17 -1.47
CA ALA A 148 8.87 14.38 -0.81
C ALA A 148 9.95 14.00 0.22
N LEU A 149 11.11 14.66 0.13
CA LEU A 149 12.19 14.53 1.10
C LEU A 149 11.88 15.42 2.32
N ASN A 150 12.18 14.89 3.50
CA ASN A 150 12.07 15.61 4.75
C ASN A 150 13.36 15.43 5.57
N SER A 151 13.85 16.54 6.11
CA SER A 151 15.03 16.58 6.97
C SER A 151 14.64 17.28 8.26
N GLU A 152 14.74 16.58 9.37
CA GLU A 152 14.26 17.02 10.67
C GLU A 152 15.34 16.86 11.71
N LEU A 153 15.59 17.93 12.48
CA LEU A 153 16.47 17.93 13.64
C LEU A 153 15.61 18.05 14.90
N THR A 154 15.61 17.00 15.72
CA THR A 154 14.82 16.95 16.95
C THR A 154 15.75 16.86 18.18
N SER A 155 15.33 17.46 19.30
CA SER A 155 15.99 17.24 20.59
C SER A 155 15.66 15.82 21.07
N ALA A 156 16.70 15.04 21.38
CA ALA A 156 16.57 13.63 21.79
C ALA A 156 16.86 13.42 23.29
N GLY A 157 16.77 14.46 24.10
CA GLY A 157 17.02 14.43 25.54
C GLY A 157 17.97 15.53 25.99
N ILE A 158 18.49 15.42 27.23
CA ILE A 158 19.45 16.40 27.76
C ILE A 158 20.75 16.29 26.95
N ASN A 159 21.11 17.38 26.26
CA ASN A 159 22.31 17.51 25.43
C ASN A 159 22.46 16.48 24.31
N GLN A 160 21.34 16.06 23.72
CA GLN A 160 21.32 15.20 22.54
C GLN A 160 20.42 15.78 21.47
N SER A 161 20.87 15.73 20.22
CA SER A 161 20.05 16.01 19.04
C SER A 161 20.05 14.81 18.10
N CYS A 162 18.92 14.58 17.48
CA CYS A 162 18.73 13.54 16.48
C CYS A 162 18.38 14.20 15.14
N HIS A 163 19.22 14.02 14.16
CA HIS A 163 18.93 14.40 12.78
C HIS A 163 18.41 13.17 12.01
N LYS A 164 17.25 13.33 11.41
CA LYS A 164 16.57 12.28 10.64
C LYS A 164 16.31 12.77 9.23
N ILE A 165 16.71 11.99 8.25
CA ILE A 165 16.37 12.19 6.83
C ILE A 165 15.35 11.12 6.46
N SER A 166 14.19 11.53 5.96
CA SER A 166 13.12 10.64 5.54
C SER A 166 12.54 11.07 4.21
N MET A 167 11.90 10.12 3.54
CA MET A 167 11.22 10.32 2.28
C MET A 167 9.79 9.80 2.39
N ASN A 168 8.82 10.68 2.16
CA ASN A 168 7.42 10.31 2.00
C ASN A 168 7.21 9.91 0.54
N ILE A 169 6.81 8.66 0.31
CA ILE A 169 6.55 8.11 -1.01
C ILE A 169 5.06 7.87 -1.14
N THR A 170 4.49 8.33 -2.25
CA THR A 170 3.08 8.10 -2.61
C THR A 170 3.02 7.40 -3.95
N ALA A 171 2.35 6.24 -3.99
CA ALA A 171 2.14 5.45 -5.20
C ALA A 171 0.64 5.27 -5.45
N ASP A 172 0.16 5.77 -6.58
CA ASP A 172 -1.24 5.59 -7.00
C ASP A 172 -1.37 4.33 -7.82
N ILE A 173 -2.30 3.47 -7.42
CA ILE A 173 -2.54 2.17 -8.04
C ILE A 173 -4.03 1.92 -8.25
N THR A 174 -4.34 1.13 -9.28
CA THR A 174 -5.68 0.58 -9.53
C THR A 174 -5.66 -0.91 -9.21
N ALA A 175 -6.44 -1.31 -8.23
CA ALA A 175 -6.73 -2.72 -7.96
C ALA A 175 -7.81 -3.20 -8.93
N VAL A 176 -7.52 -4.28 -9.68
CA VAL A 176 -8.43 -4.89 -10.66
C VAL A 176 -8.82 -6.28 -10.17
N PHE A 177 -10.11 -6.55 -10.10
CA PHE A 177 -10.70 -7.80 -9.64
C PHE A 177 -11.94 -8.17 -10.51
N PRO A 178 -12.44 -9.42 -10.48
CA PRO A 178 -13.46 -9.88 -11.42
C PRO A 178 -14.75 -9.05 -11.46
N SER A 179 -15.13 -8.41 -10.36
CA SER A 179 -16.33 -7.59 -10.26
C SER A 179 -16.11 -6.10 -10.53
N GLY A 180 -14.89 -5.68 -10.87
CA GLY A 180 -14.58 -4.28 -11.17
C GLY A 180 -13.13 -3.87 -10.87
N SER A 181 -12.95 -2.59 -10.66
CA SER A 181 -11.66 -2.00 -10.26
C SER A 181 -11.90 -0.86 -9.28
N CYS A 182 -10.90 -0.58 -8.46
CA CYS A 182 -10.88 0.58 -7.57
C CYS A 182 -9.50 1.21 -7.55
N ASN A 183 -9.47 2.54 -7.36
CA ASN A 183 -8.23 3.28 -7.21
C ASN A 183 -7.90 3.42 -5.73
N THR A 184 -6.61 3.29 -5.41
CA THR A 184 -6.10 3.53 -4.06
C THR A 184 -4.72 4.18 -4.14
N SER A 185 -4.34 4.87 -3.09
CA SER A 185 -3.05 5.52 -2.95
C SER A 185 -2.34 4.94 -1.74
N VAL A 186 -1.13 4.44 -1.95
CA VAL A 186 -0.27 3.90 -0.89
C VAL A 186 0.72 4.97 -0.50
N GLN A 187 0.71 5.37 0.77
CA GLN A 187 1.65 6.33 1.32
C GLN A 187 2.54 5.66 2.35
N LEU A 188 3.85 5.86 2.21
CA LEU A 188 4.84 5.29 3.11
C LEU A 188 5.92 6.33 3.44
N ASN A 189 6.22 6.47 4.74
CA ASN A 189 7.34 7.26 5.22
C ASN A 189 8.55 6.35 5.43
N CYS A 190 9.58 6.50 4.61
CA CYS A 190 10.82 5.73 4.69
C CYS A 190 11.91 6.58 5.31
N ILE A 191 12.55 6.07 6.35
CA ILE A 191 13.74 6.71 6.94
C ILE A 191 14.94 6.31 6.07
N LEU A 192 15.61 7.28 5.48
CA LEU A 192 16.82 7.05 4.68
C LEU A 192 18.03 6.90 5.60
N ASP A 193 18.14 7.81 6.59
CA ASP A 193 19.16 7.71 7.63
C ASP A 193 18.78 8.50 8.88
N ARG A 194 19.43 8.19 10.00
CA ARG A 194 19.26 8.85 11.28
C ARG A 194 20.54 8.83 12.10
N LYS A 195 21.02 10.01 12.52
CA LYS A 195 22.18 10.16 13.39
C LYS A 195 21.80 10.89 14.68
N SER A 196 22.17 10.32 15.81
CA SER A 196 22.06 10.97 17.12
C SER A 196 23.44 11.50 17.53
N THR A 197 23.52 12.77 17.90
CA THR A 197 24.76 13.42 18.32
C THR A 197 24.59 14.00 19.73
N ARG A 198 25.54 13.74 20.60
CA ARG A 198 25.61 14.39 21.94
C ARG A 198 26.12 15.80 21.78
N LEU A 199 25.38 16.76 22.29
CA LEU A 199 25.82 18.12 22.50
C LEU A 199 26.54 18.12 23.87
N ASN A 200 27.87 18.07 23.89
CA ASN A 200 28.62 18.16 25.16
C ASN A 200 28.38 19.54 25.77
N SER A 201 27.64 19.58 26.90
CA SER A 201 27.66 20.75 27.79
C SER A 201 29.01 20.76 28.50
N SER A 202 29.88 21.67 28.13
CA SER A 202 30.97 22.06 28.98
C SER A 202 30.44 22.83 30.18
N HIS A 203 30.66 22.34 31.37
CA HIS A 203 30.62 23.11 32.60
C HIS A 203 31.70 24.15 32.60
#